data_5fc33a25071d2cf639732d2a90460d73
#
_entry.id   5fc33a25071d2cf639732d2a90460d73
#
_cell.length_a   1.000
_cell.length_b   1.000
_cell.length_c   1.000
_cell.angle_alpha   90.00
_cell.angle_beta   90.00
_cell.angle_gamma   90.00
#
_symmetry.space_group_name_H-M   'P 1'
#
loop_
_entity.id
_entity.type
_entity.pdbx_description
1 polymer ?
#
loop_
_entity_poly.entity_id
_entity_poly.type
_entity_poly.pdbx_seq_one_letter_code
_entity_poly.pdbx_strand_id
1 'polypeptide(L)'
;MCKAIWTIFILSTLMYANLFTIRDRHGKVVHNTTLEHHTNDYLSQSATDYSFQAIYDELHREENLARAAQAAKKAAQRIAQVKKKLEKKGETYHLTPKDKEQLLEYAKYFKGGKYVWGGTTPKGFDCSGYVQFLYKKHNINLPRTAWSQSKKGVSVSKDDLKKGDLLFFLTDKKRGIPITHVGIYIGDGEFIHAASKKKGIIISPIYSGYYAKKFVSAKRVLAQS
;
A
#
# COMPACT_ATOMS: atom_id res chain seq x y z
N MET A 1 -2.50 -34.23 22.34
CA MET A 1 -1.29 -34.87 21.81
C MET A 1 -1.73 -36.04 20.94
N CYS A 2 -1.67 -35.88 19.61
CA CYS A 2 -1.73 -37.00 18.67
C CYS A 2 -0.97 -36.58 17.43
N LYS A 3 0.24 -37.06 17.29
CA LYS A 3 1.08 -36.96 16.10
C LYS A 3 0.52 -37.94 15.07
N ALA A 4 -0.08 -37.46 13.99
CA ALA A 4 -0.40 -38.27 12.82
C ALA A 4 0.89 -38.43 12.02
N ILE A 5 1.47 -39.63 12.08
CA ILE A 5 2.60 -40.07 11.26
C ILE A 5 2.02 -40.41 9.89
N TRP A 6 2.46 -39.73 8.86
CA TRP A 6 2.16 -40.07 7.47
C TRP A 6 3.05 -41.23 7.04
N THR A 7 2.48 -42.40 6.86
CA THR A 7 3.13 -43.53 6.26
C THR A 7 2.92 -43.49 4.74
N ILE A 8 3.98 -43.14 4.03
CA ILE A 8 4.00 -43.30 2.56
C ILE A 8 4.34 -44.79 2.31
N PHE A 9 3.38 -45.53 1.87
CA PHE A 9 3.59 -46.88 1.35
C PHE A 9 4.13 -46.76 -0.10
N ILE A 10 5.43 -46.96 -0.26
CA ILE A 10 6.06 -47.25 -1.54
C ILE A 10 6.10 -48.77 -1.67
N LEU A 11 5.18 -49.32 -2.44
CA LEU A 11 5.29 -50.72 -2.89
C LEU A 11 6.12 -50.76 -4.18
N SER A 12 7.37 -51.17 -4.06
CA SER A 12 8.23 -51.52 -5.17
C SER A 12 8.10 -52.99 -5.42
N THR A 13 7.51 -53.43 -6.51
CA THR A 13 7.88 -54.64 -7.24
C THR A 13 7.37 -54.65 -8.69
N LEU A 14 8.33 -54.65 -9.59
CA LEU A 14 8.36 -55.25 -10.92
C LEU A 14 7.36 -54.84 -12.00
N MET A 15 7.93 -54.08 -12.93
CA MET A 15 7.66 -54.07 -14.39
C MET A 15 6.21 -53.95 -14.89
N TYR A 16 6.02 -52.85 -15.56
CA TYR A 16 4.91 -52.43 -16.40
C TYR A 16 3.84 -51.55 -15.75
N ALA A 17 3.86 -50.29 -16.20
CA ALA A 17 2.92 -49.21 -15.91
C ALA A 17 2.95 -48.68 -14.47
N ASN A 18 3.69 -47.61 -14.26
CA ASN A 18 3.65 -46.85 -13.01
C ASN A 18 2.32 -46.08 -12.95
N LEU A 19 1.32 -46.70 -12.36
CA LEU A 19 0.07 -46.06 -11.99
C LEU A 19 0.19 -45.71 -10.51
N PHE A 20 0.20 -44.43 -10.15
CA PHE A 20 0.06 -44.06 -8.78
C PHE A 20 -1.19 -43.19 -8.57
N THR A 21 -1.89 -43.51 -7.51
CA THR A 21 -3.13 -42.86 -7.14
C THR A 21 -2.92 -42.16 -5.82
N ILE A 22 -3.09 -40.86 -5.79
CA ILE A 22 -3.04 -40.06 -4.56
C ILE A 22 -4.46 -39.94 -4.02
N ARG A 23 -4.63 -40.29 -2.73
CA ARG A 23 -5.91 -40.18 -2.01
C ARG A 23 -5.77 -39.16 -0.87
N ASP A 24 -6.83 -38.40 -0.64
CA ASP A 24 -6.91 -37.52 0.53
C ASP A 24 -7.15 -38.33 1.83
N ARG A 25 -7.17 -37.63 2.95
CA ARG A 25 -7.39 -38.24 4.29
C ARG A 25 -8.76 -38.92 4.43
N HIS A 26 -9.69 -38.74 3.50
CA HIS A 26 -11.01 -39.35 3.47
C HIS A 26 -11.09 -40.48 2.43
N GLY A 27 -9.94 -40.88 1.83
CA GLY A 27 -9.85 -41.96 0.85
C GLY A 27 -10.28 -41.60 -0.55
N LYS A 28 -10.63 -40.34 -0.83
CA LYS A 28 -11.02 -39.86 -2.16
C LYS A 28 -9.79 -39.70 -3.05
N VAL A 29 -9.86 -40.20 -4.28
CA VAL A 29 -8.79 -40.05 -5.27
C VAL A 29 -8.69 -38.58 -5.71
N VAL A 30 -7.53 -38.00 -5.49
CA VAL A 30 -7.24 -36.60 -5.88
C VAL A 30 -6.43 -36.53 -7.15
N HIS A 31 -5.70 -37.62 -7.49
CA HIS A 31 -4.94 -37.66 -8.73
C HIS A 31 -4.71 -39.11 -9.19
N ASN A 32 -4.78 -39.33 -10.50
CA ASN A 32 -4.54 -40.62 -11.16
C ASN A 32 -3.76 -40.37 -12.45
N THR A 33 -2.54 -40.84 -12.55
CA THR A 33 -1.70 -40.66 -13.75
C THR A 33 -1.24 -42.00 -14.31
N THR A 34 -1.49 -42.18 -15.61
CA THR A 34 -0.90 -43.25 -16.43
C THR A 34 0.28 -42.62 -17.17
N LEU A 35 1.48 -43.12 -16.95
CA LEU A 35 2.66 -42.75 -17.75
C LEU A 35 2.72 -43.64 -18.97
N GLU A 36 2.34 -43.13 -20.12
CA GLU A 36 2.68 -43.76 -21.41
C GLU A 36 4.14 -43.39 -21.75
N HIS A 37 4.94 -44.41 -22.03
CA HIS A 37 6.31 -44.28 -22.51
C HIS A 37 6.34 -43.62 -23.87
N HIS A 38 6.72 -42.35 -23.94
CA HIS A 38 7.33 -41.76 -25.12
C HIS A 38 8.77 -41.37 -24.79
N THR A 39 9.69 -42.11 -25.37
CA THR A 39 11.10 -41.79 -25.46
C THR A 39 11.27 -40.48 -26.22
N ASN A 40 11.71 -39.43 -25.56
CA ASN A 40 12.78 -38.53 -25.98
C ASN A 40 13.00 -37.39 -24.96
N ASP A 41 14.10 -37.52 -24.35
CA ASP A 41 15.19 -36.55 -24.12
C ASP A 41 14.90 -35.12 -23.72
N TYR A 42 15.54 -34.77 -22.58
CA TYR A 42 15.99 -33.43 -22.14
C TYR A 42 14.99 -32.37 -21.63
N LEU A 43 13.69 -32.62 -21.57
CA LEU A 43 12.74 -31.66 -21.01
C LEU A 43 11.98 -32.14 -19.76
N SER A 44 12.35 -33.32 -19.20
CA SER A 44 11.50 -33.97 -18.19
C SER A 44 11.73 -33.52 -16.73
N GLN A 45 12.89 -32.96 -16.40
CA GLN A 45 13.15 -32.58 -15.01
C GLN A 45 12.42 -31.30 -14.55
N SER A 46 12.27 -30.33 -15.43
CA SER A 46 11.57 -29.09 -15.06
C SER A 46 10.04 -29.24 -14.98
N ALA A 47 9.46 -30.08 -15.84
CA ALA A 47 8.00 -30.32 -15.86
C ALA A 47 7.51 -31.15 -14.67
N THR A 48 8.33 -32.11 -14.18
CA THR A 48 8.02 -32.92 -13.00
C THR A 48 8.14 -32.14 -11.71
N ASP A 49 9.11 -31.23 -11.59
CA ASP A 49 9.24 -30.35 -10.43
C ASP A 49 8.05 -29.38 -10.31
N TYR A 50 7.59 -28.80 -11.43
CA TYR A 50 6.41 -27.95 -11.44
C TYR A 50 5.12 -28.70 -11.06
N SER A 51 4.96 -29.94 -11.49
CA SER A 51 3.78 -30.74 -11.16
C SER A 51 3.77 -31.16 -9.69
N PHE A 52 4.93 -31.53 -9.12
CA PHE A 52 5.06 -31.87 -7.70
C PHE A 52 4.80 -30.66 -6.79
N GLN A 53 5.32 -29.49 -7.15
CA GLN A 53 5.08 -28.26 -6.38
C GLN A 53 3.60 -27.87 -6.42
N ALA A 54 2.95 -27.97 -7.58
CA ALA A 54 1.52 -27.66 -7.71
C ALA A 54 0.64 -28.61 -6.88
N ILE A 55 0.98 -29.92 -6.84
CA ILE A 55 0.26 -30.90 -6.02
C ILE A 55 0.51 -30.65 -4.53
N TYR A 56 1.75 -30.34 -4.17
CA TYR A 56 2.10 -29.99 -2.79
C TYR A 56 1.36 -28.73 -2.32
N ASP A 57 1.30 -27.71 -3.15
CA ASP A 57 0.63 -26.46 -2.84
C ASP A 57 -0.89 -26.65 -2.71
N GLU A 58 -1.50 -27.50 -3.51
CA GLU A 58 -2.93 -27.84 -3.41
C GLU A 58 -3.24 -28.64 -2.15
N LEU A 59 -2.42 -29.64 -1.81
CA LEU A 59 -2.56 -30.44 -0.59
C LEU A 59 -2.44 -29.62 0.69
N HIS A 60 -1.60 -28.55 0.65
CA HIS A 60 -1.36 -27.68 1.80
C HIS A 60 -2.11 -26.35 1.71
N ARG A 61 -2.99 -26.19 0.72
CA ARG A 61 -3.69 -24.93 0.44
C ARG A 61 -4.48 -24.42 1.64
N GLU A 62 -5.24 -25.29 2.30
CA GLU A 62 -6.02 -24.91 3.48
C GLU A 62 -5.11 -24.50 4.66
N GLU A 63 -4.03 -25.25 4.90
CA GLU A 63 -3.06 -24.90 5.96
C GLU A 63 -2.33 -23.60 5.66
N ASN A 64 -1.92 -23.40 4.41
CA ASN A 64 -1.25 -22.17 3.96
C ASN A 64 -2.18 -20.97 4.04
N LEU A 65 -3.45 -21.13 3.67
CA LEU A 65 -4.48 -20.08 3.83
C LEU A 65 -4.74 -19.78 5.31
N ALA A 66 -4.83 -20.79 6.16
CA ALA A 66 -5.01 -20.60 7.59
C ALA A 66 -3.80 -19.89 8.24
N ARG A 67 -2.58 -20.28 7.87
CA ARG A 67 -1.35 -19.62 8.31
C ARG A 67 -1.26 -18.18 7.84
N ALA A 68 -1.60 -17.91 6.58
CA ALA A 68 -1.65 -16.56 6.01
C ALA A 68 -2.71 -15.69 6.71
N ALA A 69 -3.91 -16.23 6.97
CA ALA A 69 -4.97 -15.54 7.70
C ALA A 69 -4.56 -15.22 9.14
N GLN A 70 -3.90 -16.15 9.83
CA GLN A 70 -3.39 -15.94 11.18
C GLN A 70 -2.27 -14.88 11.21
N ALA A 71 -1.35 -14.93 10.23
CA ALA A 71 -0.30 -13.92 10.08
C ALA A 71 -0.88 -12.53 9.80
N ALA A 72 -1.89 -12.44 8.91
CA ALA A 72 -2.60 -11.20 8.62
C ALA A 72 -3.32 -10.65 9.85
N LYS A 73 -3.99 -11.51 10.65
CA LYS A 73 -4.63 -11.13 11.92
C LYS A 73 -3.61 -10.60 12.94
N LYS A 74 -2.46 -11.27 13.07
CA LYS A 74 -1.38 -10.84 13.96
C LYS A 74 -0.75 -9.52 13.50
N ALA A 75 -0.58 -9.33 12.19
CA ALA A 75 -0.11 -8.07 11.61
C ALA A 75 -1.12 -6.93 11.86
N ALA A 76 -2.41 -7.16 11.63
CA ALA A 76 -3.46 -6.19 11.92
C ALA A 76 -3.50 -5.77 13.39
N GLN A 77 -3.34 -6.73 14.33
CA GLN A 77 -3.25 -6.44 15.76
C GLN A 77 -2.02 -5.59 16.12
N ARG A 78 -0.85 -5.89 15.52
CA ARG A 78 0.36 -5.07 15.70
C ARG A 78 0.17 -3.66 15.18
N ILE A 79 -0.42 -3.50 13.99
CA ILE A 79 -0.76 -2.20 13.41
C ILE A 79 -1.70 -1.43 14.33
N ALA A 80 -2.75 -2.08 14.87
CA ALA A 80 -3.69 -1.45 15.80
C ALA A 80 -3.02 -0.99 17.10
N GLN A 81 -2.10 -1.81 17.66
CA GLN A 81 -1.33 -1.43 18.86
C GLN A 81 -0.38 -0.27 18.60
N VAL A 82 0.33 -0.28 17.46
CA VAL A 82 1.20 0.82 17.04
C VAL A 82 0.37 2.09 16.82
N LYS A 83 -0.78 1.96 16.15
CA LYS A 83 -1.72 3.07 15.93
C LYS A 83 -2.18 3.69 17.25
N LYS A 84 -2.59 2.88 18.24
CA LYS A 84 -3.00 3.34 19.57
C LYS A 84 -1.85 4.02 20.34
N LYS A 85 -0.61 3.54 20.18
CA LYS A 85 0.59 4.13 20.77
C LYS A 85 0.97 5.48 20.13
N LEU A 86 0.76 5.60 18.82
CA LEU A 86 1.01 6.83 18.05
C LEU A 86 -0.07 7.89 18.30
N GLU A 87 -1.35 7.47 18.44
CA GLU A 87 -2.45 8.37 18.82
C GLU A 87 -2.22 9.01 20.20
N LYS A 88 -1.59 8.29 21.13
CA LYS A 88 -1.18 8.84 22.45
C LYS A 88 0.00 9.81 22.38
N LYS A 89 0.89 9.73 21.37
CA LYS A 89 2.05 10.62 21.18
C LYS A 89 1.79 11.82 20.25
N GLY A 90 0.69 11.81 19.50
CA GLY A 90 0.06 13.01 18.89
C GLY A 90 0.73 13.67 17.70
N GLU A 91 1.88 13.23 17.15
CA GLU A 91 2.63 14.16 16.33
C GLU A 91 3.10 13.67 14.94
N THR A 92 3.58 12.43 14.76
CA THR A 92 4.05 11.97 13.44
C THR A 92 3.74 10.50 13.17
N TYR A 93 3.53 10.16 11.88
CA TYR A 93 3.32 8.81 11.40
C TYR A 93 4.60 8.25 10.78
N HIS A 94 4.98 7.03 11.14
CA HIS A 94 6.14 6.37 10.56
C HIS A 94 5.76 5.65 9.28
N LEU A 95 6.28 6.15 8.14
CA LEU A 95 6.30 5.44 6.87
C LEU A 95 7.73 5.02 6.56
N THR A 96 7.91 3.85 5.97
CA THR A 96 9.19 3.48 5.40
C THR A 96 9.54 4.42 4.25
N PRO A 97 10.81 4.57 3.87
CA PRO A 97 11.20 5.34 2.68
C PRO A 97 10.44 4.91 1.43
N LYS A 98 10.22 3.60 1.26
CA LYS A 98 9.45 3.01 0.16
C LYS A 98 7.97 3.45 0.18
N ASP A 99 7.32 3.45 1.35
CA ASP A 99 5.92 3.88 1.47
C ASP A 99 5.76 5.38 1.18
N LYS A 100 6.74 6.18 1.58
CA LYS A 100 6.77 7.62 1.28
C LYS A 100 6.90 7.87 -0.22
N GLU A 101 7.76 7.12 -0.89
CA GLU A 101 7.92 7.21 -2.34
C GLU A 101 6.65 6.77 -3.08
N GLN A 102 6.03 5.67 -2.66
CA GLN A 102 4.74 5.21 -3.19
C GLN A 102 3.63 6.25 -3.02
N LEU A 103 3.56 6.93 -1.86
CA LEU A 103 2.62 8.02 -1.64
C LEU A 103 2.80 9.14 -2.67
N LEU A 104 4.03 9.54 -2.93
CA LEU A 104 4.33 10.61 -3.88
C LEU A 104 4.10 10.20 -5.34
N GLU A 105 4.44 8.99 -5.71
CA GLU A 105 4.13 8.44 -7.04
C GLU A 105 2.61 8.36 -7.24
N TYR A 106 1.89 7.91 -6.23
CA TYR A 106 0.42 7.86 -6.29
C TYR A 106 -0.19 9.28 -6.34
N ALA A 107 0.42 10.26 -5.68
CA ALA A 107 0.03 11.65 -5.83
C ALA A 107 0.22 12.13 -7.28
N LYS A 108 1.38 11.89 -7.87
CA LYS A 108 1.67 12.28 -9.26
C LYS A 108 0.76 11.61 -10.29
N TYR A 109 0.29 10.38 -10.02
CA TYR A 109 -0.66 9.67 -10.87
C TYR A 109 -1.96 10.47 -11.12
N PHE A 110 -2.40 11.28 -10.15
CA PHE A 110 -3.59 12.12 -10.30
C PHE A 110 -3.33 13.48 -10.96
N LYS A 111 -2.10 13.78 -11.40
CA LYS A 111 -1.80 15.03 -12.13
C LYS A 111 -2.71 15.18 -13.35
N GLY A 112 -3.30 16.36 -13.54
CA GLY A 112 -4.31 16.63 -14.55
C GLY A 112 -5.74 16.24 -14.14
N GLY A 113 -5.93 15.59 -13.00
CA GLY A 113 -7.24 15.23 -12.47
C GLY A 113 -8.10 16.44 -12.13
N LYS A 114 -9.42 16.23 -12.08
CA LYS A 114 -10.41 17.31 -11.89
C LYS A 114 -10.38 17.88 -10.47
N TYR A 115 -10.47 19.20 -10.36
CA TYR A 115 -10.82 19.84 -9.10
C TYR A 115 -12.34 19.90 -8.92
N VAL A 116 -12.81 19.39 -7.77
CA VAL A 116 -14.22 19.51 -7.36
C VAL A 116 -14.26 20.04 -5.94
N TRP A 117 -14.96 21.16 -5.69
CA TRP A 117 -15.13 21.68 -4.34
C TRP A 117 -15.82 20.65 -3.43
N GLY A 118 -15.24 20.37 -2.28
CA GLY A 118 -15.70 19.31 -1.37
C GLY A 118 -15.36 17.90 -1.82
N GLY A 119 -14.70 17.72 -2.97
CA GLY A 119 -14.35 16.41 -3.52
C GLY A 119 -13.27 15.69 -2.72
N THR A 120 -13.45 14.37 -2.55
CA THR A 120 -12.55 13.48 -1.78
C THR A 120 -12.27 12.17 -2.48
N THR A 121 -12.63 12.04 -3.75
CA THR A 121 -12.53 10.79 -4.52
C THR A 121 -11.81 11.02 -5.86
N PRO A 122 -11.36 9.95 -6.54
CA PRO A 122 -10.76 10.04 -7.88
C PRO A 122 -11.65 10.68 -8.95
N LYS A 123 -12.96 10.80 -8.73
CA LYS A 123 -13.86 11.54 -9.63
C LYS A 123 -13.64 13.06 -9.59
N GLY A 124 -13.00 13.55 -8.54
CA GLY A 124 -12.60 14.95 -8.35
C GLY A 124 -12.25 15.23 -6.89
N PHE A 125 -11.28 16.10 -6.71
CA PHE A 125 -10.75 16.47 -5.39
C PHE A 125 -10.77 17.98 -5.19
N ASP A 126 -10.98 18.43 -3.95
CA ASP A 126 -10.45 19.72 -3.51
C ASP A 126 -9.05 19.55 -2.90
N CYS A 127 -8.41 20.65 -2.51
CA CYS A 127 -7.03 20.64 -2.03
C CYS A 127 -6.82 19.73 -0.80
N SER A 128 -7.64 19.85 0.21
CA SER A 128 -7.53 19.08 1.45
C SER A 128 -8.11 17.66 1.32
N GLY A 129 -9.12 17.47 0.48
CA GLY A 129 -9.66 16.15 0.15
C GLY A 129 -8.66 15.29 -0.62
N TYR A 130 -7.88 15.90 -1.52
CA TYR A 130 -6.78 15.24 -2.22
C TYR A 130 -5.71 14.74 -1.26
N VAL A 131 -5.22 15.62 -0.39
CA VAL A 131 -4.25 15.28 0.65
C VAL A 131 -4.80 14.19 1.58
N GLN A 132 -6.03 14.36 2.08
CA GLN A 132 -6.69 13.37 2.94
C GLN A 132 -6.78 11.99 2.28
N PHE A 133 -7.18 11.94 1.01
CA PHE A 133 -7.30 10.70 0.25
C PHE A 133 -5.97 9.95 0.13
N LEU A 134 -4.90 10.66 -0.24
CA LEU A 134 -3.57 10.08 -0.40
C LEU A 134 -3.03 9.52 0.92
N TYR A 135 -3.09 10.30 1.99
CA TYR A 135 -2.58 9.89 3.30
C TYR A 135 -3.39 8.74 3.90
N LYS A 136 -4.70 8.69 3.65
CA LYS A 136 -5.58 7.59 4.09
C LYS A 136 -5.18 6.25 3.48
N LYS A 137 -4.62 6.21 2.26
CA LYS A 137 -4.08 4.99 1.63
C LYS A 137 -2.91 4.39 2.41
N HIS A 138 -2.22 5.20 3.19
CA HIS A 138 -1.14 4.80 4.09
C HIS A 138 -1.57 4.75 5.56
N ASN A 139 -2.88 4.59 5.82
CA ASN A 139 -3.48 4.52 7.16
C ASN A 139 -3.26 5.78 8.02
N ILE A 140 -3.03 6.93 7.39
CA ILE A 140 -2.89 8.22 8.05
C ILE A 140 -4.17 9.00 7.89
N ASN A 141 -4.90 9.21 9.00
CA ASN A 141 -6.15 9.93 9.01
C ASN A 141 -5.91 11.42 9.27
N LEU A 142 -5.99 12.22 8.21
CA LEU A 142 -5.93 13.68 8.32
C LEU A 142 -7.34 14.28 8.41
N PRO A 143 -7.49 15.44 9.08
CA PRO A 143 -8.75 16.17 9.12
C PRO A 143 -9.22 16.60 7.73
N ARG A 144 -10.52 16.94 7.59
CA ARG A 144 -11.11 17.27 6.28
C ARG A 144 -10.60 18.59 5.69
N THR A 145 -10.37 19.62 6.51
CA THR A 145 -10.06 20.96 6.02
C THR A 145 -8.56 21.26 6.06
N ALA A 146 -8.08 22.09 5.14
CA ALA A 146 -6.68 22.53 5.10
C ALA A 146 -6.25 23.18 6.43
N TRP A 147 -7.12 23.99 7.05
CA TRP A 147 -6.83 24.61 8.33
C TRP A 147 -6.69 23.58 9.46
N SER A 148 -7.59 22.61 9.53
CA SER A 148 -7.48 21.54 10.54
C SER A 148 -6.25 20.64 10.29
N GLN A 149 -5.88 20.40 9.04
CA GLN A 149 -4.66 19.68 8.68
C GLN A 149 -3.40 20.42 9.11
N SER A 150 -3.38 21.76 9.05
CA SER A 150 -2.23 22.56 9.50
C SER A 150 -1.94 22.50 10.99
N LYS A 151 -2.86 21.96 11.77
CA LYS A 151 -2.70 21.72 13.22
C LYS A 151 -2.10 20.33 13.53
N LYS A 152 -1.83 19.51 12.50
CA LYS A 152 -1.28 18.16 12.65
C LYS A 152 0.19 18.11 12.25
N GLY A 153 0.95 17.30 12.97
CA GLY A 153 2.38 17.13 12.74
C GLY A 153 3.26 18.23 13.31
N VAL A 154 4.55 18.11 13.06
CA VAL A 154 5.60 19.03 13.54
C VAL A 154 5.77 20.19 12.56
N SER A 155 5.97 21.41 13.07
CA SER A 155 6.28 22.57 12.24
C SER A 155 7.64 22.42 11.57
N VAL A 156 7.71 22.81 10.29
CA VAL A 156 8.93 22.73 9.47
C VAL A 156 9.19 24.11 8.88
N SER A 157 10.44 24.54 8.90
CA SER A 157 10.85 25.75 8.19
C SER A 157 10.79 25.52 6.68
N LYS A 158 10.69 26.60 5.92
CA LYS A 158 10.65 26.51 4.45
C LYS A 158 11.95 25.95 3.86
N ASP A 159 13.06 26.14 4.57
CA ASP A 159 14.39 25.69 4.15
C ASP A 159 14.66 24.22 4.50
N ASP A 160 13.91 23.67 5.47
CA ASP A 160 14.03 22.26 5.92
C ASP A 160 12.99 21.33 5.28
N LEU A 161 12.35 21.75 4.21
CA LEU A 161 11.31 20.96 3.55
C LEU A 161 11.83 19.63 3.02
N LYS A 162 11.09 18.56 3.30
CA LYS A 162 11.37 17.20 2.82
C LYS A 162 10.13 16.63 2.13
N LYS A 163 10.36 15.75 1.17
CA LYS A 163 9.31 15.06 0.42
C LYS A 163 8.25 14.49 1.38
N GLY A 164 6.96 14.80 1.10
CA GLY A 164 5.82 14.43 1.94
C GLY A 164 5.47 15.46 3.03
N ASP A 165 6.14 16.59 3.12
CA ASP A 165 5.68 17.67 4.01
C ASP A 165 4.43 18.35 3.43
N LEU A 166 3.51 18.74 4.31
CA LEU A 166 2.30 19.47 3.93
C LEU A 166 2.61 20.97 3.94
N LEU A 167 2.29 21.62 2.82
CA LEU A 167 2.46 23.05 2.64
C LEU A 167 1.10 23.75 2.72
N PHE A 168 1.01 24.81 3.51
CA PHE A 168 -0.23 25.52 3.76
C PHE A 168 -0.15 26.96 3.29
N PHE A 169 -1.26 27.44 2.68
CA PHE A 169 -1.31 28.71 2.02
C PHE A 169 -2.59 29.47 2.34
N LEU A 170 -2.50 30.82 2.31
CA LEU A 170 -3.63 31.71 2.33
C LEU A 170 -3.93 32.24 0.91
N THR A 171 -4.69 31.45 0.14
CA THR A 171 -5.05 31.77 -1.26
C THR A 171 -6.36 32.57 -1.39
N ASP A 172 -7.21 32.51 -0.36
CA ASP A 172 -8.51 33.21 -0.33
C ASP A 172 -8.70 33.91 1.03
N LYS A 173 -8.40 35.21 1.08
CA LYS A 173 -8.56 36.03 2.29
C LYS A 173 -10.03 36.27 2.67
N LYS A 174 -10.96 36.17 1.72
CA LYS A 174 -12.40 36.44 1.95
C LYS A 174 -13.03 35.42 2.89
N ARG A 175 -12.42 34.26 3.05
CA ARG A 175 -12.89 33.19 3.95
C ARG A 175 -12.68 33.48 5.43
N GLY A 176 -11.96 34.52 5.83
CA GLY A 176 -11.74 34.88 7.23
C GLY A 176 -10.96 33.86 8.06
N ILE A 177 -10.32 32.89 7.45
CA ILE A 177 -9.51 31.86 8.12
C ILE A 177 -8.05 31.93 7.65
N PRO A 178 -7.06 31.61 8.50
CA PRO A 178 -5.65 31.85 8.21
C PRO A 178 -5.08 30.94 7.12
N ILE A 179 -5.69 29.77 6.90
CA ILE A 179 -5.24 28.78 5.91
C ILE A 179 -6.43 28.29 5.08
N THR A 180 -6.31 28.47 3.77
CA THR A 180 -7.38 28.15 2.83
C THR A 180 -6.99 27.11 1.78
N HIS A 181 -5.69 26.74 1.73
CA HIS A 181 -5.19 25.81 0.73
C HIS A 181 -4.05 24.96 1.29
N VAL A 182 -3.87 23.75 0.72
CA VAL A 182 -2.84 22.78 1.10
C VAL A 182 -2.34 22.02 -0.13
N GLY A 183 -1.05 21.64 -0.10
CA GLY A 183 -0.42 20.73 -1.05
C GLY A 183 0.64 19.88 -0.37
N ILE A 184 1.25 18.98 -1.13
CA ILE A 184 2.28 18.03 -0.68
C ILE A 184 3.59 18.39 -1.36
N TYR A 185 4.64 18.63 -0.59
CA TYR A 185 5.98 18.86 -1.11
C TYR A 185 6.54 17.57 -1.74
N ILE A 186 7.00 17.65 -2.97
CA ILE A 186 7.49 16.49 -3.74
C ILE A 186 9.02 16.52 -3.98
N GLY A 187 9.70 17.54 -3.44
CA GLY A 187 11.14 17.76 -3.63
C GLY A 187 11.42 18.88 -4.65
N ASP A 188 12.68 19.22 -4.79
CA ASP A 188 13.21 20.12 -5.84
C ASP A 188 12.51 21.49 -5.93
N GLY A 189 12.02 21.97 -4.80
CA GLY A 189 11.29 23.24 -4.74
C GLY A 189 9.86 23.18 -5.28
N GLU A 190 9.31 21.99 -5.47
CA GLU A 190 7.99 21.76 -6.07
C GLU A 190 7.01 21.09 -5.09
N PHE A 191 5.73 21.33 -5.31
CA PHE A 191 4.65 20.67 -4.58
C PHE A 191 3.47 20.35 -5.50
N ILE A 192 2.76 19.26 -5.20
CA ILE A 192 1.56 18.84 -5.91
C ILE A 192 0.31 19.16 -5.11
N HIS A 193 -0.73 19.67 -5.80
CA HIS A 193 -1.97 20.07 -5.15
C HIS A 193 -3.17 20.12 -6.14
N ALA A 194 -4.37 19.96 -5.63
CA ALA A 194 -5.58 20.27 -6.36
C ALA A 194 -5.81 21.80 -6.30
N ALA A 195 -5.48 22.50 -7.39
CA ALA A 195 -5.33 23.96 -7.42
C ALA A 195 -6.65 24.74 -7.55
N SER A 196 -7.42 24.44 -8.59
CA SER A 196 -8.68 25.12 -8.89
C SER A 196 -9.47 24.36 -9.96
N LYS A 197 -10.77 24.73 -10.17
CA LYS A 197 -11.61 24.15 -11.25
C LYS A 197 -10.96 24.27 -12.62
N LYS A 198 -10.25 25.39 -12.91
CA LYS A 198 -9.60 25.62 -14.20
C LYS A 198 -8.33 24.80 -14.39
N LYS A 199 -7.55 24.60 -13.32
CA LYS A 199 -6.22 23.99 -13.40
C LYS A 199 -6.19 22.50 -13.02
N GLY A 200 -7.17 22.03 -12.22
CA GLY A 200 -7.17 20.67 -11.71
C GLY A 200 -6.03 20.41 -10.72
N ILE A 201 -5.48 19.20 -10.75
CA ILE A 201 -4.33 18.80 -9.95
C ILE A 201 -3.06 19.10 -10.73
N ILE A 202 -2.20 19.95 -10.17
CA ILE A 202 -0.96 20.43 -10.81
C ILE A 202 0.22 20.41 -9.85
N ILE A 203 1.41 20.50 -10.41
CA ILE A 203 2.65 20.79 -9.70
C ILE A 203 2.94 22.28 -9.81
N SER A 204 3.41 22.89 -8.73
CA SER A 204 3.74 24.32 -8.67
C SER A 204 5.02 24.53 -7.84
N PRO A 205 5.80 25.59 -8.17
CA PRO A 205 6.99 25.95 -7.38
C PRO A 205 6.60 26.61 -6.04
N ILE A 206 7.37 26.31 -4.98
CA ILE A 206 7.19 26.91 -3.65
C ILE A 206 8.03 28.18 -3.44
N TYR A 207 9.14 28.31 -4.16
CA TYR A 207 10.07 29.43 -3.97
C TYR A 207 9.81 30.61 -4.90
N SER A 208 8.95 30.45 -5.92
CA SER A 208 8.63 31.49 -6.90
C SER A 208 7.14 31.59 -7.21
N GLY A 209 6.74 32.68 -7.87
CA GLY A 209 5.39 32.88 -8.39
C GLY A 209 4.31 33.08 -7.31
N TYR A 210 3.08 32.67 -7.65
CA TYR A 210 1.88 32.94 -6.85
C TYR A 210 1.94 32.31 -5.46
N TYR A 211 2.30 31.02 -5.39
CA TYR A 211 2.26 30.27 -4.12
C TYR A 211 3.38 30.66 -3.16
N ALA A 212 4.53 31.11 -3.67
CA ALA A 212 5.60 31.65 -2.82
C ALA A 212 5.13 32.82 -1.95
N LYS A 213 4.30 33.70 -2.53
CA LYS A 213 3.72 34.88 -1.85
C LYS A 213 2.53 34.53 -0.94
N LYS A 214 1.97 33.32 -1.04
CA LYS A 214 0.80 32.86 -0.27
C LYS A 214 1.13 31.84 0.78
N PHE A 215 2.39 31.41 0.86
CA PHE A 215 2.86 30.44 1.83
C PHE A 215 2.68 30.97 3.25
N VAL A 216 2.16 30.13 4.14
CA VAL A 216 1.95 30.44 5.57
C VAL A 216 2.81 29.56 6.45
N SER A 217 2.77 28.25 6.25
CA SER A 217 3.48 27.29 7.10
C SER A 217 3.64 25.94 6.41
N ALA A 218 4.53 25.12 6.96
CA ALA A 218 4.64 23.71 6.60
C ALA A 218 4.55 22.81 7.83
N LYS A 219 4.05 21.61 7.63
CA LYS A 219 3.95 20.57 8.67
C LYS A 219 4.49 19.25 8.16
N ARG A 220 5.30 18.59 8.98
CA ARG A 220 5.74 17.23 8.79
C ARG A 220 4.84 16.30 9.57
N VAL A 221 4.03 15.55 8.86
CA VAL A 221 3.13 14.54 9.43
C VAL A 221 3.82 13.18 9.41
N LEU A 222 4.74 12.96 8.46
CA LEU A 222 5.51 11.73 8.32
C LEU A 222 6.79 11.85 9.16
N ALA A 223 7.03 10.88 10.05
CA ALA A 223 8.30 10.81 10.78
C ALA A 223 9.46 10.61 9.79
N GLN A 224 10.60 11.14 10.13
CA GLN A 224 11.86 10.84 9.42
C GLN A 224 12.33 9.46 9.88
N SER A 225 12.59 8.59 8.92
CA SER A 225 13.39 7.38 9.14
C SER A 225 14.83 7.72 9.09
#